data_469ab0024273f7b22bc4af4b473a5eaf
#
_entry.id   469ab0024273f7b22bc4af4b473a5eaf
#
_cell.length_a   1.000
_cell.length_b   1.000
_cell.length_c   1.000
_cell.angle_alpha   90.00
_cell.angle_beta   90.00
_cell.angle_gamma   90.00
#
_symmetry.space_group_name_H-M   'P 1'
#
loop_
_entity.id
_entity.type
_entity.pdbx_description
1 polymer ?
#
loop_
_entity_poly.entity_id
_entity_poly.type
_entity_poly.pdbx_seq_one_letter_code
_entity_poly.pdbx_strand_id
1 'polypeptide(L)'
;MTFASIVWDVDPVLVHLGSLEIRWYGLMWGLGFILAYEMVSRLFKKEGYPENWADKLFVYCIVSSVIGARLGHCLFYEWDYYGAHPAEILKIWKGGLASHGGVFALILALIWYSKTVTKKSVWWLFDRMIPAVAVVCMCIRFGNLMNSEIFGYPTTLPWGFEFVRSREWQELYNQNGVAQACHPTQIYEMLYCLVALVVSWFMYHKLHLGKRIGLTTGVSLLIFFGARFELEFMKNPQVAEEVGMTLNIGQWLSVPLILLGIYLIATSGKRKEAF
;
A
#
# COMPACT_ATOMS: atom_id res chain seq x y z
N MET A 1 -17.68 26.26 -20.16
CA MET A 1 -18.58 25.66 -19.17
C MET A 1 -17.69 25.18 -18.02
N THR A 2 -17.72 25.85 -16.90
CA THR A 2 -17.09 25.35 -15.65
C THR A 2 -17.97 24.23 -15.15
N PHE A 3 -17.51 22.99 -15.23
CA PHE A 3 -18.17 21.87 -14.57
C PHE A 3 -18.08 22.12 -13.06
N ALA A 4 -19.18 21.83 -12.35
CA ALA A 4 -19.20 21.95 -10.89
C ALA A 4 -18.20 20.95 -10.31
N SER A 5 -17.17 21.45 -9.64
CA SER A 5 -16.22 20.66 -8.87
C SER A 5 -16.87 20.10 -7.60
N ILE A 6 -16.31 19.05 -7.05
CA ILE A 6 -16.75 18.47 -5.79
C ILE A 6 -15.94 19.09 -4.66
N VAL A 7 -16.60 19.88 -3.80
CA VAL A 7 -15.95 20.42 -2.59
C VAL A 7 -15.78 19.29 -1.57
N TRP A 8 -14.52 18.93 -1.28
CA TRP A 8 -14.18 17.88 -0.33
C TRP A 8 -13.79 18.51 1.01
N ASP A 9 -14.77 18.55 1.93
CA ASP A 9 -14.63 19.15 3.27
C ASP A 9 -14.83 18.13 4.40
N VAL A 10 -14.31 16.92 4.22
CA VAL A 10 -14.39 15.87 5.24
C VAL A 10 -13.36 16.10 6.33
N ASP A 11 -13.80 16.05 7.60
CA ASP A 11 -12.91 16.14 8.73
C ASP A 11 -12.06 14.86 8.84
N PRO A 12 -10.70 14.95 8.86
CA PRO A 12 -9.85 13.78 9.07
C PRO A 12 -10.01 13.13 10.44
N VAL A 13 -10.58 13.84 11.41
CA VAL A 13 -10.92 13.29 12.73
C VAL A 13 -12.35 12.77 12.70
N LEU A 14 -12.50 11.46 12.93
CA LEU A 14 -13.81 10.81 13.01
C LEU A 14 -14.53 11.13 14.32
N VAL A 15 -13.82 11.05 15.46
CA VAL A 15 -14.38 11.25 16.81
C VAL A 15 -13.34 11.88 17.72
N HIS A 16 -13.78 12.86 18.50
CA HIS A 16 -13.02 13.43 19.62
C HIS A 16 -13.47 12.82 20.93
N LEU A 17 -12.58 12.16 21.67
CA LEU A 17 -12.80 11.60 22.99
C LEU A 17 -11.91 12.33 24.00
N GLY A 18 -12.33 13.54 24.40
CA GLY A 18 -11.50 14.41 25.24
C GLY A 18 -10.24 14.83 24.49
N SER A 19 -9.06 14.46 24.99
CA SER A 19 -7.77 14.72 24.35
C SER A 19 -7.37 13.71 23.27
N LEU A 20 -8.11 12.62 23.12
CA LEU A 20 -7.84 11.57 22.14
C LEU A 20 -8.64 11.84 20.87
N GLU A 21 -7.95 11.95 19.74
CA GLU A 21 -8.54 12.03 18.41
C GLU A 21 -8.48 10.70 17.71
N ILE A 22 -9.62 10.14 17.34
CA ILE A 22 -9.70 8.97 16.48
C ILE A 22 -9.80 9.45 15.03
N ARG A 23 -8.75 9.22 14.25
CA ARG A 23 -8.66 9.63 12.84
C ARG A 23 -9.06 8.52 11.90
N TRP A 24 -9.71 8.86 10.80
CA TRP A 24 -10.07 7.93 9.74
C TRP A 24 -8.88 7.10 9.25
N TYR A 25 -7.71 7.72 9.07
CA TYR A 25 -6.52 7.04 8.57
C TYR A 25 -6.09 5.87 9.47
N GLY A 26 -6.00 6.09 10.77
CA GLY A 26 -5.65 5.05 11.74
C GLY A 26 -6.71 3.92 11.80
N LEU A 27 -8.01 4.31 11.75
CA LEU A 27 -9.10 3.34 11.72
C LEU A 27 -9.04 2.46 10.46
N MET A 28 -8.79 3.05 9.28
CA MET A 28 -8.69 2.32 8.03
C MET A 28 -7.49 1.38 8.00
N TRP A 29 -6.35 1.76 8.59
CA TRP A 29 -5.24 0.85 8.79
C TRP A 29 -5.64 -0.37 9.62
N GLY A 30 -6.26 -0.14 10.78
CA GLY A 30 -6.74 -1.22 11.65
C GLY A 30 -7.74 -2.14 10.93
N LEU A 31 -8.74 -1.55 10.26
CA LEU A 31 -9.72 -2.29 9.48
C LEU A 31 -9.07 -3.11 8.35
N GLY A 32 -8.12 -2.52 7.63
CA GLY A 32 -7.39 -3.21 6.56
C GLY A 32 -6.66 -4.45 7.09
N PHE A 33 -5.97 -4.35 8.22
CA PHE A 33 -5.30 -5.48 8.84
C PHE A 33 -6.26 -6.57 9.33
N ILE A 34 -7.38 -6.21 9.94
CA ILE A 34 -8.40 -7.17 10.38
C ILE A 34 -8.97 -7.92 9.18
N LEU A 35 -9.34 -7.21 8.12
CA LEU A 35 -9.88 -7.82 6.91
C LEU A 35 -8.83 -8.71 6.22
N ALA A 36 -7.58 -8.28 6.16
CA ALA A 36 -6.48 -9.06 5.58
C ALA A 36 -6.25 -10.36 6.34
N TYR A 37 -6.19 -10.28 7.68
CA TYR A 37 -6.07 -11.45 8.54
C TYR A 37 -7.21 -12.45 8.30
N GLU A 38 -8.45 -11.96 8.32
CA GLU A 38 -9.63 -12.80 8.14
C GLU A 38 -9.64 -13.47 6.75
N MET A 39 -9.28 -12.73 5.70
CA MET A 39 -9.22 -13.28 4.34
C MET A 39 -8.19 -14.39 4.22
N VAL A 40 -6.98 -14.19 4.73
CA VAL A 40 -5.90 -15.19 4.69
C VAL A 40 -6.23 -16.39 5.58
N SER A 41 -6.78 -16.16 6.77
CA SER A 41 -7.19 -17.20 7.71
C SER A 41 -8.25 -18.13 7.08
N ARG A 42 -9.31 -17.54 6.50
CA ARG A 42 -10.34 -18.30 5.79
C ARG A 42 -9.77 -19.08 4.61
N LEU A 43 -8.82 -18.50 3.88
CA LEU A 43 -8.20 -19.14 2.74
C LEU A 43 -7.37 -20.36 3.16
N PHE A 44 -6.53 -20.21 4.20
CA PHE A 44 -5.73 -21.31 4.74
C PHE A 44 -6.61 -22.42 5.29
N LYS A 45 -7.69 -22.07 6.02
CA LYS A 45 -8.67 -23.04 6.52
C LYS A 45 -9.36 -23.80 5.38
N LYS A 46 -9.75 -23.10 4.31
CA LYS A 46 -10.37 -23.72 3.11
C LYS A 46 -9.43 -24.68 2.40
N GLU A 47 -8.12 -24.38 2.38
CA GLU A 47 -7.10 -25.24 1.80
C GLU A 47 -6.63 -26.37 2.72
N GLY A 48 -7.17 -26.43 3.97
CA GLY A 48 -6.83 -27.48 4.95
C GLY A 48 -5.47 -27.29 5.64
N TYR A 49 -4.95 -26.05 5.65
CA TYR A 49 -3.71 -25.74 6.37
C TYR A 49 -3.97 -25.45 7.86
N PRO A 50 -2.93 -25.58 8.71
CA PRO A 50 -3.06 -25.34 10.15
C PRO A 50 -3.56 -23.92 10.46
N GLU A 51 -4.53 -23.80 11.37
CA GLU A 51 -5.15 -22.52 11.75
C GLU A 51 -4.13 -21.50 12.26
N ASN A 52 -3.09 -21.96 12.98
CA ASN A 52 -2.04 -21.08 13.52
C ASN A 52 -1.09 -20.49 12.47
N TRP A 53 -1.21 -20.89 11.20
CA TRP A 53 -0.39 -20.29 10.13
C TRP A 53 -0.76 -18.82 9.90
N ALA A 54 -2.03 -18.49 9.88
CA ALA A 54 -2.48 -17.12 9.72
C ALA A 54 -2.06 -16.24 10.89
N ASP A 55 -2.17 -16.74 12.13
CA ASP A 55 -1.74 -16.02 13.35
C ASP A 55 -0.25 -15.70 13.31
N LYS A 56 0.57 -16.72 13.01
CA LYS A 56 2.02 -16.53 12.86
C LYS A 56 2.34 -15.54 11.75
N LEU A 57 1.70 -15.67 10.57
CA LEU A 57 1.92 -14.75 9.45
C LEU A 57 1.62 -13.31 9.86
N PHE A 58 0.52 -13.08 10.55
CA PHE A 58 0.12 -11.76 11.04
C PHE A 58 1.17 -11.16 11.99
N VAL A 59 1.66 -11.96 12.94
CA VAL A 59 2.75 -11.54 13.85
C VAL A 59 4.02 -11.22 13.07
N TYR A 60 4.42 -12.08 12.11
CA TYR A 60 5.58 -11.83 11.26
C TYR A 60 5.44 -10.51 10.49
N CYS A 61 4.26 -10.23 9.92
CA CYS A 61 4.02 -8.99 9.17
C CYS A 61 4.13 -7.75 10.06
N ILE A 62 3.46 -7.74 11.22
CA ILE A 62 3.45 -6.57 12.10
C ILE A 62 4.84 -6.33 12.68
N VAL A 63 5.44 -7.34 13.30
CA VAL A 63 6.72 -7.19 14.00
C VAL A 63 7.82 -6.77 13.02
N SER A 64 7.91 -7.43 11.86
CA SER A 64 8.93 -7.08 10.87
C SER A 64 8.73 -5.68 10.29
N SER A 65 7.48 -5.28 10.02
CA SER A 65 7.20 -3.94 9.48
C SER A 65 7.58 -2.84 10.47
N VAL A 66 7.25 -3.00 11.75
CA VAL A 66 7.57 -2.02 12.80
C VAL A 66 9.08 -1.95 13.02
N ILE A 67 9.74 -3.09 13.20
CA ILE A 67 11.20 -3.15 13.42
C ILE A 67 11.92 -2.60 12.20
N GLY A 68 11.54 -3.03 11.00
CA GLY A 68 12.18 -2.60 9.77
C GLY A 68 11.99 -1.11 9.49
N ALA A 69 10.79 -0.57 9.71
CA ALA A 69 10.53 0.85 9.55
C ALA A 69 11.36 1.70 10.53
N ARG A 70 11.48 1.24 11.78
CA ARG A 70 12.30 1.91 12.80
C ARG A 70 13.77 1.86 12.47
N LEU A 71 14.30 0.67 12.18
CA LEU A 71 15.70 0.51 11.80
C LEU A 71 16.04 1.28 10.52
N GLY A 72 15.15 1.23 9.52
CA GLY A 72 15.33 1.99 8.30
C GLY A 72 15.44 3.50 8.54
N HIS A 73 14.60 4.04 9.41
CA HIS A 73 14.71 5.46 9.80
C HIS A 73 16.03 5.75 10.54
N CYS A 74 16.33 4.99 11.58
CA CYS A 74 17.51 5.24 12.39
C CYS A 74 18.84 5.10 11.61
N LEU A 75 18.91 4.14 10.67
CA LEU A 75 20.14 3.84 9.94
C LEU A 75 20.36 4.75 8.73
N PHE A 76 19.29 5.17 8.04
CA PHE A 76 19.40 5.88 6.77
C PHE A 76 19.09 7.38 6.84
N TYR A 77 18.33 7.83 7.85
CA TYR A 77 17.90 9.23 7.93
C TYR A 77 18.55 9.99 9.09
N GLU A 78 18.80 9.35 10.23
CA GLU A 78 19.29 10.04 11.44
C GLU A 78 20.41 9.25 12.15
N TRP A 79 21.31 8.62 11.41
CA TRP A 79 22.38 7.80 11.98
C TRP A 79 23.28 8.56 12.95
N ASP A 80 23.58 9.83 12.68
CA ASP A 80 24.44 10.66 13.54
C ASP A 80 23.87 10.78 14.95
N TYR A 81 22.54 10.89 15.06
CA TYR A 81 21.85 10.94 16.36
C TYR A 81 21.76 9.56 17.01
N TYR A 82 21.24 8.56 16.28
CA TYR A 82 20.99 7.23 16.87
C TYR A 82 22.27 6.43 17.12
N GLY A 83 23.34 6.69 16.36
CA GLY A 83 24.67 6.12 16.61
C GLY A 83 25.27 6.57 17.95
N ALA A 84 25.02 7.82 18.34
CA ALA A 84 25.42 8.36 19.65
C ALA A 84 24.44 7.96 20.78
N HIS A 85 23.17 7.65 20.47
CA HIS A 85 22.12 7.36 21.45
C HIS A 85 21.37 6.06 21.13
N PRO A 86 22.03 4.88 21.14
CA PRO A 86 21.42 3.62 20.66
C PRO A 86 20.16 3.18 21.43
N ALA A 87 20.02 3.56 22.70
CA ALA A 87 18.82 3.29 23.48
C ALA A 87 17.56 4.01 22.94
N GLU A 88 17.74 5.11 22.19
CA GLU A 88 16.62 5.84 21.58
C GLU A 88 16.02 5.07 20.40
N ILE A 89 16.74 4.12 19.79
CA ILE A 89 16.23 3.25 18.71
C ILE A 89 14.99 2.47 19.17
N LEU A 90 14.94 2.05 20.42
CA LEU A 90 13.83 1.28 20.99
C LEU A 90 12.56 2.12 21.24
N LYS A 91 12.68 3.43 21.25
CA LYS A 91 11.56 4.35 21.55
C LYS A 91 10.71 4.63 20.30
N ILE A 92 10.03 3.56 19.79
CA ILE A 92 9.19 3.65 18.58
C ILE A 92 8.01 4.64 18.70
N TRP A 93 7.57 4.93 19.93
CA TRP A 93 6.50 5.89 20.21
C TRP A 93 6.88 7.36 20.00
N LYS A 94 8.16 7.66 19.79
CA LYS A 94 8.64 9.01 19.43
C LYS A 94 8.51 9.32 17.94
N GLY A 95 8.00 8.39 17.14
CA GLY A 95 7.95 8.53 15.68
C GLY A 95 9.25 8.06 15.02
N GLY A 96 9.51 8.53 13.79
CA GLY A 96 10.69 8.12 13.04
C GLY A 96 10.56 6.70 12.50
N LEU A 97 9.70 6.52 11.50
CA LEU A 97 9.44 5.25 10.82
C LEU A 97 9.61 5.45 9.31
N ALA A 98 10.51 4.70 8.68
CA ALA A 98 10.77 4.74 7.25
C ALA A 98 10.07 3.59 6.53
N SER A 99 9.12 3.90 5.64
CA SER A 99 8.33 2.90 4.93
C SER A 99 9.19 1.90 4.14
N HIS A 100 10.27 2.35 3.51
CA HIS A 100 11.17 1.47 2.75
C HIS A 100 11.83 0.40 3.63
N GLY A 101 12.26 0.77 4.84
CA GLY A 101 12.80 -0.19 5.82
C GLY A 101 11.77 -1.21 6.25
N GLY A 102 10.52 -0.78 6.47
CA GLY A 102 9.40 -1.66 6.78
C GLY A 102 9.11 -2.68 5.68
N VAL A 103 9.03 -2.23 4.42
CA VAL A 103 8.80 -3.11 3.26
C VAL A 103 9.94 -4.12 3.08
N PHE A 104 11.19 -3.68 3.19
CA PHE A 104 12.34 -4.57 3.08
C PHE A 104 12.33 -5.67 4.15
N ALA A 105 12.14 -5.30 5.41
CA ALA A 105 12.07 -6.26 6.51
C ALA A 105 10.86 -7.20 6.39
N LEU A 106 9.71 -6.70 5.92
CA LEU A 106 8.53 -7.52 5.64
C LEU A 106 8.84 -8.60 4.59
N ILE A 107 9.49 -8.24 3.47
CA ILE A 107 9.86 -9.22 2.44
C ILE A 107 10.78 -10.30 3.02
N LEU A 108 11.80 -9.94 3.80
CA LEU A 108 12.69 -10.89 4.46
C LEU A 108 11.94 -11.81 5.43
N ALA A 109 11.01 -11.24 6.21
CA ALA A 109 10.19 -12.00 7.15
C ALA A 109 9.25 -12.98 6.44
N LEU A 110 8.68 -12.61 5.31
CA LEU A 110 7.82 -13.49 4.50
C LEU A 110 8.63 -14.64 3.87
N ILE A 111 9.86 -14.37 3.41
CA ILE A 111 10.77 -15.42 2.95
C ILE A 111 11.11 -16.37 4.11
N TRP A 112 11.42 -15.82 5.29
CA TRP A 112 11.71 -16.61 6.48
C TRP A 112 10.50 -17.45 6.93
N TYR A 113 9.32 -16.85 6.97
CA TYR A 113 8.06 -17.52 7.27
C TYR A 113 7.79 -18.67 6.28
N SER A 114 7.99 -18.44 4.98
CA SER A 114 7.85 -19.47 3.94
C SER A 114 8.77 -20.67 4.19
N LYS A 115 10.03 -20.42 4.55
CA LYS A 115 11.02 -21.47 4.79
C LYS A 115 10.80 -22.25 6.09
N THR A 116 10.38 -21.58 7.14
CA THR A 116 10.36 -22.15 8.50
C THR A 116 8.99 -22.66 8.92
N VAL A 117 7.92 -21.96 8.54
CA VAL A 117 6.56 -22.27 8.98
C VAL A 117 5.81 -23.09 7.94
N THR A 118 5.68 -22.56 6.71
CA THR A 118 4.87 -23.23 5.70
C THR A 118 5.64 -24.27 4.89
N LYS A 119 6.96 -24.11 4.78
CA LYS A 119 7.81 -24.91 3.90
C LYS A 119 7.34 -24.92 2.43
N LYS A 120 6.64 -23.85 2.05
CA LYS A 120 6.13 -23.60 0.71
C LYS A 120 6.92 -22.48 0.05
N SER A 121 6.89 -22.42 -1.28
CA SER A 121 7.48 -21.32 -2.03
C SER A 121 6.95 -19.96 -1.57
N VAL A 122 7.80 -18.94 -1.50
CA VAL A 122 7.36 -17.58 -1.18
C VAL A 122 6.30 -17.06 -2.18
N TRP A 123 6.39 -17.45 -3.44
CA TRP A 123 5.39 -17.11 -4.46
C TRP A 123 4.04 -17.76 -4.22
N TRP A 124 4.04 -18.98 -3.64
CA TRP A 124 2.83 -19.63 -3.17
C TRP A 124 2.15 -18.80 -2.07
N LEU A 125 2.93 -18.26 -1.15
CA LEU A 125 2.43 -17.40 -0.08
C LEU A 125 1.89 -16.08 -0.64
N PHE A 126 2.64 -15.42 -1.53
CA PHE A 126 2.20 -14.17 -2.14
C PHE A 126 0.91 -14.34 -2.95
N ASP A 127 0.75 -15.40 -3.72
CA ASP A 127 -0.49 -15.67 -4.46
C ASP A 127 -1.73 -15.67 -3.55
N ARG A 128 -1.56 -16.08 -2.29
CA ARG A 128 -2.65 -16.11 -1.29
C ARG A 128 -2.82 -14.81 -0.53
N MET A 129 -1.78 -14.03 -0.42
CA MET A 129 -1.80 -12.73 0.27
C MET A 129 -2.33 -11.60 -0.63
N ILE A 130 -2.19 -11.68 -1.94
CA ILE A 130 -2.53 -10.60 -2.87
C ILE A 130 -3.95 -10.04 -2.68
N PRO A 131 -5.01 -10.85 -2.55
CA PRO A 131 -6.35 -10.31 -2.32
C PRO A 131 -6.43 -9.50 -1.01
N ALA A 132 -5.76 -9.98 0.04
CA ALA A 132 -5.68 -9.28 1.32
C ALA A 132 -4.87 -7.98 1.21
N VAL A 133 -3.75 -7.99 0.49
CA VAL A 133 -2.94 -6.80 0.22
C VAL A 133 -3.76 -5.75 -0.54
N ALA A 134 -4.54 -6.17 -1.53
CA ALA A 134 -5.43 -5.26 -2.27
C ALA A 134 -6.42 -4.54 -1.34
N VAL A 135 -7.04 -5.26 -0.40
CA VAL A 135 -7.96 -4.68 0.59
C VAL A 135 -7.24 -3.70 1.51
N VAL A 136 -6.05 -4.05 2.03
CA VAL A 136 -5.24 -3.13 2.86
C VAL A 136 -4.93 -1.85 2.08
N CYS A 137 -4.48 -1.97 0.83
CA CYS A 137 -4.19 -0.82 -0.01
C CYS A 137 -5.42 0.07 -0.22
N MET A 138 -6.60 -0.52 -0.48
CA MET A 138 -7.86 0.24 -0.59
C MET A 138 -8.18 1.00 0.69
N CYS A 139 -8.06 0.36 1.86
CA CYS A 139 -8.27 1.02 3.15
C CYS A 139 -7.30 2.18 3.38
N ILE A 140 -6.02 2.00 3.06
CA ILE A 140 -5.00 3.05 3.17
C ILE A 140 -5.35 4.22 2.25
N ARG A 141 -5.72 3.97 0.99
CA ARG A 141 -6.08 5.04 0.03
C ARG A 141 -7.36 5.77 0.43
N PHE A 142 -8.32 5.06 1.00
CA PHE A 142 -9.48 5.71 1.61
C PHE A 142 -9.05 6.62 2.78
N GLY A 143 -8.15 6.15 3.64
CA GLY A 143 -7.59 6.98 4.71
C GLY A 143 -6.88 8.23 4.20
N ASN A 144 -6.08 8.12 3.11
CA ASN A 144 -5.45 9.29 2.47
C ASN A 144 -6.50 10.28 1.92
N LEU A 145 -7.61 9.78 1.34
CA LEU A 145 -8.71 10.62 0.88
C LEU A 145 -9.34 11.41 2.04
N MET A 146 -9.58 10.74 3.18
CA MET A 146 -10.13 11.40 4.38
C MET A 146 -9.17 12.45 4.95
N ASN A 147 -7.87 12.24 4.82
CA ASN A 147 -6.84 13.20 5.21
C ASN A 147 -6.64 14.33 4.18
N SER A 148 -7.32 14.30 3.03
CA SER A 148 -7.12 15.27 1.94
C SER A 148 -5.65 15.34 1.48
N GLU A 149 -4.96 14.21 1.40
CA GLU A 149 -3.54 14.11 1.05
C GLU A 149 -3.31 13.21 -0.19
N ILE A 150 -2.18 13.38 -0.88
CA ILE A 150 -1.78 12.57 -2.06
C ILE A 150 -2.81 12.69 -3.20
N PHE A 151 -3.30 13.89 -3.48
CA PHE A 151 -4.11 14.19 -4.65
C PHE A 151 -3.23 14.53 -5.86
N GLY A 152 -3.84 14.64 -7.04
CA GLY A 152 -3.13 14.91 -8.29
C GLY A 152 -3.18 16.36 -8.73
N TYR A 153 -2.66 16.62 -9.93
CA TYR A 153 -2.68 17.93 -10.59
C TYR A 153 -4.12 18.47 -10.79
N PRO A 154 -4.25 19.78 -11.02
CA PRO A 154 -5.53 20.39 -11.39
C PRO A 154 -6.18 19.73 -12.60
N THR A 155 -7.52 19.64 -12.56
CA THR A 155 -8.31 19.04 -13.64
C THR A 155 -9.59 19.81 -13.90
N THR A 156 -10.05 19.76 -15.14
CA THR A 156 -11.36 20.29 -15.55
C THR A 156 -12.44 19.20 -15.62
N LEU A 157 -12.11 17.99 -15.21
CA LEU A 157 -13.07 16.87 -15.24
C LEU A 157 -14.19 17.06 -14.22
N PRO A 158 -15.42 16.60 -14.50
CA PRO A 158 -16.58 16.85 -13.64
C PRO A 158 -16.52 16.15 -12.27
N TRP A 159 -15.54 15.27 -12.07
CA TRP A 159 -15.28 14.60 -10.79
C TRP A 159 -13.98 15.08 -10.12
N GLY A 160 -13.49 16.26 -10.48
CA GLY A 160 -12.37 16.91 -9.77
C GLY A 160 -12.79 17.35 -8.38
N PHE A 161 -11.88 17.21 -7.39
CA PHE A 161 -12.11 17.57 -6.00
C PHE A 161 -11.36 18.83 -5.61
N GLU A 162 -12.03 19.71 -4.85
CA GLU A 162 -11.42 20.83 -4.13
C GLU A 162 -11.14 20.40 -2.69
N PHE A 163 -9.88 20.09 -2.39
CA PHE A 163 -9.46 19.55 -1.09
C PHE A 163 -9.31 20.68 -0.05
N VAL A 164 -10.39 21.31 0.33
CA VAL A 164 -10.42 22.56 1.12
C VAL A 164 -9.75 22.45 2.49
N ARG A 165 -9.59 21.26 3.04
CA ARG A 165 -8.87 21.02 4.31
C ARG A 165 -7.39 20.70 4.12
N SER A 166 -6.90 20.52 2.89
CA SER A 166 -5.49 20.31 2.62
C SER A 166 -4.73 21.66 2.62
N ARG A 167 -3.71 21.75 3.47
CA ARG A 167 -2.82 22.91 3.46
C ARG A 167 -2.08 23.04 2.13
N GLU A 168 -1.59 21.92 1.59
CA GLU A 168 -0.93 21.86 0.28
C GLU A 168 -1.85 22.38 -0.83
N TRP A 169 -3.12 21.97 -0.84
CA TRP A 169 -4.08 22.43 -1.85
C TRP A 169 -4.36 23.94 -1.69
N GLN A 170 -4.50 24.43 -0.46
CA GLN A 170 -4.71 25.85 -0.19
C GLN A 170 -3.53 26.70 -0.68
N GLU A 171 -2.31 26.26 -0.47
CA GLU A 171 -1.10 26.97 -0.87
C GLU A 171 -0.87 26.93 -2.40
N LEU A 172 -1.16 25.82 -3.07
CA LEU A 172 -0.87 25.63 -4.48
C LEU A 172 -2.04 25.93 -5.43
N TYR A 173 -3.26 25.63 -5.03
CA TYR A 173 -4.42 25.56 -5.94
C TYR A 173 -5.63 26.40 -5.52
N ASN A 174 -5.52 27.18 -4.45
CA ASN A 174 -6.53 28.15 -4.02
C ASN A 174 -5.91 29.55 -3.87
N GLN A 175 -5.36 30.06 -4.95
CA GLN A 175 -4.70 31.37 -4.96
C GLN A 175 -5.61 32.45 -5.53
N ASN A 176 -5.58 33.66 -4.92
CA ASN A 176 -6.34 34.84 -5.37
C ASN A 176 -7.86 34.63 -5.48
N GLY A 177 -8.42 33.72 -4.67
CA GLY A 177 -9.85 33.40 -4.69
C GLY A 177 -10.31 32.55 -5.87
N VAL A 178 -9.37 31.94 -6.60
CA VAL A 178 -9.65 30.98 -7.67
C VAL A 178 -9.27 29.58 -7.19
N ALA A 179 -10.26 28.79 -6.82
CA ALA A 179 -10.11 27.40 -6.45
C ALA A 179 -9.97 26.51 -7.70
N GLN A 180 -9.01 25.59 -7.71
CA GLN A 180 -8.81 24.64 -8.80
C GLN A 180 -9.12 23.23 -8.29
N ALA A 181 -10.03 22.54 -8.96
CA ALA A 181 -10.28 21.14 -8.68
C ALA A 181 -9.10 20.26 -9.12
N CYS A 182 -8.75 19.28 -8.31
CA CYS A 182 -7.64 18.35 -8.56
C CYS A 182 -8.13 16.93 -8.78
N HIS A 183 -7.30 16.11 -9.43
CA HIS A 183 -7.58 14.69 -9.58
C HIS A 183 -7.63 13.99 -8.21
N PRO A 184 -8.71 13.28 -7.86
CA PRO A 184 -8.79 12.46 -6.64
C PRO A 184 -8.03 11.13 -6.87
N THR A 185 -6.70 11.20 -6.96
CA THR A 185 -5.87 10.02 -7.29
C THR A 185 -6.02 8.90 -6.28
N GLN A 186 -6.39 9.19 -5.03
CA GLN A 186 -6.72 8.20 -4.01
C GLN A 186 -7.87 7.29 -4.47
N ILE A 187 -8.91 7.84 -5.11
CA ILE A 187 -10.03 7.07 -5.66
C ILE A 187 -9.55 6.20 -6.83
N TYR A 188 -8.72 6.74 -7.73
CA TYR A 188 -8.18 5.96 -8.84
C TYR A 188 -7.32 4.80 -8.35
N GLU A 189 -6.55 5.04 -7.28
CA GLU A 189 -5.75 4.00 -6.65
C GLU A 189 -6.62 2.93 -5.97
N MET A 190 -7.72 3.29 -5.33
CA MET A 190 -8.69 2.33 -4.81
C MET A 190 -9.30 1.49 -5.93
N LEU A 191 -9.59 2.08 -7.09
CA LEU A 191 -10.16 1.36 -8.23
C LEU A 191 -9.21 0.30 -8.78
N TYR A 192 -7.92 0.60 -8.98
CA TYR A 192 -7.01 -0.45 -9.45
C TYR A 192 -6.76 -1.52 -8.38
N CYS A 193 -6.79 -1.16 -7.09
CA CYS A 193 -6.75 -2.17 -6.01
C CYS A 193 -8.00 -3.07 -6.04
N LEU A 194 -9.17 -2.50 -6.29
CA LEU A 194 -10.41 -3.27 -6.48
C LEU A 194 -10.31 -4.21 -7.69
N VAL A 195 -9.77 -3.74 -8.80
CA VAL A 195 -9.52 -4.59 -9.99
C VAL A 195 -8.59 -5.74 -9.63
N ALA A 196 -7.48 -5.47 -8.93
CA ALA A 196 -6.53 -6.50 -8.50
C ALA A 196 -7.21 -7.53 -7.56
N LEU A 197 -8.06 -7.05 -6.62
CA LEU A 197 -8.84 -7.91 -5.74
C LEU A 197 -9.80 -8.83 -6.53
N VAL A 198 -10.59 -8.27 -7.43
CA VAL A 198 -11.58 -9.02 -8.22
C VAL A 198 -10.87 -10.03 -9.14
N VAL A 199 -9.82 -9.61 -9.83
CA VAL A 199 -9.06 -10.47 -10.74
C VAL A 199 -8.40 -11.61 -9.96
N SER A 200 -7.71 -11.33 -8.87
CA SER A 200 -7.05 -12.37 -8.06
C SER A 200 -8.05 -13.33 -7.44
N TRP A 201 -9.18 -12.82 -6.95
CA TRP A 201 -10.28 -13.67 -6.43
C TRP A 201 -10.85 -14.57 -7.53
N PHE A 202 -11.11 -14.03 -8.73
CA PHE A 202 -11.61 -14.78 -9.87
C PHE A 202 -10.62 -15.86 -10.33
N MET A 203 -9.35 -15.52 -10.45
CA MET A 203 -8.28 -16.45 -10.81
C MET A 203 -8.21 -17.63 -9.83
N TYR A 204 -8.31 -17.34 -8.55
CA TYR A 204 -8.25 -18.34 -7.50
C TYR A 204 -9.50 -19.23 -7.47
N HIS A 205 -10.70 -18.62 -7.38
CA HIS A 205 -11.96 -19.34 -7.10
C HIS A 205 -12.65 -19.92 -8.33
N LYS A 206 -12.55 -19.26 -9.48
CA LYS A 206 -13.26 -19.67 -10.70
C LYS A 206 -12.36 -20.41 -11.69
N LEU A 207 -11.15 -19.94 -11.88
CA LEU A 207 -10.21 -20.54 -12.82
C LEU A 207 -9.33 -21.61 -12.18
N HIS A 208 -9.40 -21.79 -10.86
CA HIS A 208 -8.61 -22.77 -10.10
C HIS A 208 -7.09 -22.71 -10.39
N LEU A 209 -6.59 -21.51 -10.66
CA LEU A 209 -5.19 -21.26 -11.03
C LEU A 209 -4.21 -21.28 -9.84
N GLY A 210 -4.67 -21.59 -8.63
CA GLY A 210 -3.84 -21.67 -7.42
C GLY A 210 -2.69 -22.70 -7.50
N LYS A 211 -2.74 -23.63 -8.46
CA LYS A 211 -1.64 -24.57 -8.76
C LYS A 211 -0.52 -23.94 -9.59
N ARG A 212 -0.75 -22.82 -10.27
CA ARG A 212 0.24 -22.08 -11.06
C ARG A 212 0.94 -21.03 -10.21
N ILE A 213 1.94 -21.49 -9.46
CA ILE A 213 2.63 -20.70 -8.43
C ILE A 213 3.25 -19.41 -9.01
N GLY A 214 2.92 -18.28 -8.41
CA GLY A 214 3.37 -16.96 -8.81
C GLY A 214 2.53 -16.31 -9.93
N LEU A 215 1.51 -17.01 -10.46
CA LEU A 215 0.69 -16.45 -11.52
C LEU A 215 -0.19 -15.31 -11.01
N THR A 216 -0.89 -15.53 -9.90
CA THR A 216 -1.77 -14.51 -9.30
C THR A 216 -0.96 -13.30 -8.86
N THR A 217 0.19 -13.54 -8.24
CA THR A 217 1.15 -12.48 -7.89
C THR A 217 1.60 -11.71 -9.12
N GLY A 218 2.03 -12.41 -10.17
CA GLY A 218 2.50 -11.78 -11.40
C GLY A 218 1.45 -10.88 -12.07
N VAL A 219 0.22 -11.37 -12.22
CA VAL A 219 -0.90 -10.60 -12.79
C VAL A 219 -1.21 -9.38 -11.92
N SER A 220 -1.24 -9.55 -10.60
CA SER A 220 -1.54 -8.46 -9.68
C SER A 220 -0.44 -7.40 -9.65
N LEU A 221 0.83 -7.80 -9.77
CA LEU A 221 1.94 -6.84 -9.92
C LEU A 221 1.78 -5.98 -11.18
N LEU A 222 1.34 -6.57 -12.30
CA LEU A 222 1.07 -5.79 -13.52
C LEU A 222 -0.09 -4.80 -13.32
N ILE A 223 -1.15 -5.22 -12.62
CA ILE A 223 -2.28 -4.33 -12.33
C ILE A 223 -1.84 -3.18 -11.41
N PHE A 224 -1.20 -3.50 -10.27
CA PHE A 224 -0.79 -2.49 -9.28
C PHE A 224 0.24 -1.52 -9.86
N PHE A 225 1.33 -2.06 -10.40
CA PHE A 225 2.46 -1.22 -10.80
C PHE A 225 2.34 -0.65 -12.21
N GLY A 226 1.58 -1.30 -13.09
CA GLY A 226 1.18 -0.71 -14.37
C GLY A 226 0.25 0.48 -14.18
N ALA A 227 -0.84 0.31 -13.40
CA ALA A 227 -1.74 1.42 -13.10
C ALA A 227 -1.04 2.53 -12.30
N ARG A 228 -0.16 2.17 -11.33
CA ARG A 228 0.64 3.16 -10.60
C ARG A 228 1.54 3.97 -11.54
N PHE A 229 2.22 3.31 -12.48
CA PHE A 229 3.10 3.97 -13.43
C PHE A 229 2.35 5.04 -14.23
N GLU A 230 1.14 4.73 -14.71
CA GLU A 230 0.28 5.67 -15.43
C GLU A 230 -0.25 6.79 -14.53
N LEU A 231 -0.70 6.47 -13.32
CA LEU A 231 -1.25 7.46 -12.41
C LEU A 231 -0.21 8.46 -11.88
N GLU A 232 1.06 8.07 -11.81
CA GLU A 232 2.12 8.99 -11.38
C GLU A 232 2.28 10.21 -12.30
N PHE A 233 1.86 10.13 -13.57
CA PHE A 233 1.79 11.32 -14.46
C PHE A 233 0.72 12.34 -14.05
N MET A 234 -0.25 11.93 -13.25
CA MET A 234 -1.35 12.79 -12.77
C MET A 234 -1.13 13.30 -11.34
N LYS A 235 -0.07 12.85 -10.65
CA LYS A 235 0.22 13.21 -9.27
C LYS A 235 1.17 14.39 -9.17
N ASN A 236 0.98 15.16 -8.11
CA ASN A 236 1.96 16.16 -7.69
C ASN A 236 3.26 15.47 -7.24
N PRO A 237 4.43 16.12 -7.42
CA PRO A 237 5.67 15.64 -6.82
C PRO A 237 5.51 15.45 -5.31
N GLN A 238 5.89 14.28 -4.81
CA GLN A 238 5.75 13.95 -3.37
C GLN A 238 6.96 14.43 -2.56
N VAL A 239 8.09 14.62 -3.24
CA VAL A 239 9.35 15.08 -2.67
C VAL A 239 10.00 16.08 -3.63
N ALA A 240 10.82 16.98 -3.06
CA ALA A 240 11.45 18.06 -3.83
C ALA A 240 12.32 17.55 -5.00
N GLU A 241 12.92 16.38 -4.84
CA GLU A 241 13.79 15.74 -5.83
C GLU A 241 13.04 15.30 -7.09
N GLU A 242 11.72 15.13 -7.02
CA GLU A 242 10.91 14.76 -8.20
C GLU A 242 10.65 15.92 -9.15
N VAL A 243 10.86 17.16 -8.69
CA VAL A 243 10.61 18.35 -9.51
C VAL A 243 11.57 18.39 -10.70
N GLY A 244 11.03 18.32 -11.92
CA GLY A 244 11.82 18.32 -13.15
C GLY A 244 12.32 16.96 -13.63
N MET A 245 12.01 15.86 -12.92
CA MET A 245 12.29 14.52 -13.42
C MET A 245 11.35 14.14 -14.57
N THR A 246 11.88 13.48 -15.61
CA THR A 246 11.08 12.94 -16.73
C THR A 246 10.17 11.80 -16.27
N LEU A 247 10.69 10.91 -15.41
CA LEU A 247 9.96 9.88 -14.70
C LEU A 247 10.23 10.07 -13.21
N ASN A 248 9.19 10.10 -12.40
CA ASN A 248 9.33 10.26 -10.95
C ASN A 248 9.81 8.96 -10.27
N ILE A 249 10.14 9.05 -9.00
CA ILE A 249 10.63 7.91 -8.20
C ILE A 249 9.61 6.77 -8.18
N GLY A 250 8.31 7.08 -8.10
CA GLY A 250 7.23 6.09 -8.13
C GLY A 250 7.20 5.28 -9.43
N GLN A 251 7.46 5.93 -10.57
CA GLN A 251 7.55 5.26 -11.88
C GLN A 251 8.80 4.39 -11.97
N TRP A 252 9.96 4.89 -11.58
CA TRP A 252 11.19 4.10 -11.56
C TRP A 252 11.10 2.86 -10.69
N LEU A 253 10.46 2.96 -9.52
CA LEU A 253 10.22 1.82 -8.63
C LEU A 253 9.19 0.83 -9.18
N SER A 254 8.30 1.28 -10.07
CA SER A 254 7.29 0.42 -10.69
C SER A 254 7.87 -0.49 -11.77
N VAL A 255 8.86 -0.03 -12.54
CA VAL A 255 9.45 -0.80 -13.66
C VAL A 255 9.97 -2.17 -13.25
N PRO A 256 10.84 -2.32 -12.23
CA PRO A 256 11.34 -3.65 -11.84
C PRO A 256 10.23 -4.59 -11.36
N LEU A 257 9.15 -4.06 -10.76
CA LEU A 257 8.02 -4.85 -10.28
C LEU A 257 7.10 -5.28 -11.43
N ILE A 258 6.95 -4.48 -12.47
CA ILE A 258 6.30 -4.85 -13.73
C ILE A 258 7.08 -5.99 -14.40
N LEU A 259 8.41 -5.86 -14.53
CA LEU A 259 9.27 -6.89 -15.10
C LEU A 259 9.22 -8.20 -14.30
N LEU A 260 9.21 -8.11 -12.98
CA LEU A 260 9.00 -9.25 -12.10
C LEU A 260 7.62 -9.90 -12.34
N GLY A 261 6.58 -9.11 -12.51
CA GLY A 261 5.23 -9.59 -12.84
C GLY A 261 5.22 -10.40 -14.14
N ILE A 262 5.83 -9.87 -15.21
CA ILE A 262 5.97 -10.58 -16.49
C ILE A 262 6.73 -11.91 -16.32
N TYR A 263 7.87 -11.87 -15.62
CA TYR A 263 8.66 -13.07 -15.32
C TYR A 263 7.87 -14.11 -14.54
N LEU A 264 7.11 -13.70 -13.53
CA LEU A 264 6.29 -14.60 -12.72
C LEU A 264 5.20 -15.29 -13.56
N ILE A 265 4.54 -14.56 -14.45
CA ILE A 265 3.53 -15.09 -15.36
C ILE A 265 4.17 -16.12 -16.32
N ALA A 266 5.24 -15.73 -16.99
CA ALA A 266 5.92 -16.57 -17.98
C ALA A 266 6.45 -17.90 -17.41
N THR A 267 6.83 -17.91 -16.13
CA THR A 267 7.43 -19.08 -15.47
C THR A 267 6.48 -19.82 -14.52
N SER A 268 5.22 -19.36 -14.36
CA SER A 268 4.26 -19.90 -13.38
C SER A 268 3.96 -21.39 -13.52
N GLY A 269 3.97 -21.92 -14.75
CA GLY A 269 3.74 -23.36 -15.01
C GLY A 269 4.92 -24.29 -14.65
N LYS A 270 6.09 -23.72 -14.35
CA LYS A 270 7.33 -24.48 -14.07
C LYS A 270 7.70 -24.47 -12.57
N ARG A 271 7.03 -23.69 -11.75
CA ARG A 271 7.35 -23.54 -10.32
C ARG A 271 6.75 -24.65 -9.49
N LYS A 272 7.55 -25.11 -8.51
CA LYS A 272 7.09 -26.09 -7.52
C LYS A 272 6.45 -25.36 -6.33
N GLU A 273 5.48 -26.02 -5.70
CA GLU A 273 4.79 -25.50 -4.51
C GLU A 273 5.70 -25.56 -3.28
N ALA A 274 6.47 -26.63 -3.12
CA ALA A 274 7.44 -26.76 -2.03
C ALA A 274 8.68 -25.89 -2.27
N PHE A 275 9.33 -25.53 -1.15
CA PHE A 275 10.59 -24.77 -1.14
C PHE A 275 11.71 -25.61 -1.71
#